data_a820f4d8761ff86b9bd263961a01ed85
#
_entry.id   a820f4d8761ff86b9bd263961a01ed85
#
_cell.length_a   1.000
_cell.length_b   1.000
_cell.length_c   1.000
_cell.angle_alpha   90.00
_cell.angle_beta   90.00
_cell.angle_gamma   90.00
#
_symmetry.space_group_name_H-M   'P 1'
#
loop_
_entity.id
_entity.type
_entity.pdbx_description
1 polymer ?
#
loop_
_entity_poly.entity_id
_entity_poly.type
_entity_poly.pdbx_seq_one_letter_code
_entity_poly.pdbx_strand_id
1 'polypeptide(L)'
;WERKKLGDVANSYINGGTPDTQNKNYWIGDIPWIQSSDLKNDDIWNVNINKYITNKAVNDSAAKLIPANSIAIVTRVGVGKLAYMSQEYSTSQDFLSLVDIKEDLIFIMYMLYFKISKVSSSLQGTSIKGITKKELLNLSISIVNNTAEQNRIGQVFKILDNSINLH
;
A
#
# COMPACT_ATOMS: atom_id res chain seq x y z
N TRP A 1 -20.01 -12.99 -6.73
CA TRP A 1 -18.60 -12.56 -6.68
C TRP A 1 -17.97 -12.76 -8.06
N GLU A 2 -17.28 -11.76 -8.51
CA GLU A 2 -16.49 -11.85 -9.74
C GLU A 2 -15.01 -11.65 -9.43
N ARG A 3 -14.15 -12.04 -10.37
CA ARG A 3 -12.72 -11.81 -10.26
C ARG A 3 -12.35 -10.56 -11.04
N LYS A 4 -11.60 -9.69 -10.41
CA LYS A 4 -10.98 -8.53 -11.07
C LYS A 4 -9.48 -8.56 -10.87
N LYS A 5 -8.74 -8.07 -11.85
CA LYS A 5 -7.31 -7.85 -11.69
C LYS A 5 -7.09 -6.62 -10.83
N LEU A 6 -6.01 -6.61 -10.08
CA LEU A 6 -5.62 -5.48 -9.25
C LEU A 6 -5.49 -4.21 -10.09
N GLY A 7 -5.04 -4.34 -11.32
CA GLY A 7 -4.96 -3.23 -12.27
C GLY A 7 -6.29 -2.56 -12.60
N ASP A 8 -7.41 -3.21 -12.30
CA ASP A 8 -8.74 -2.69 -12.63
C ASP A 8 -9.48 -2.08 -11.43
N VAL A 9 -8.90 -2.13 -10.22
CA VAL A 9 -9.57 -1.63 -9.01
C VAL A 9 -9.24 -0.19 -8.67
N ALA A 10 -8.31 0.42 -9.37
CA ALA A 10 -7.91 1.81 -9.18
C ALA A 10 -7.70 2.50 -10.52
N ASN A 11 -7.79 3.82 -10.53
CA ASN A 11 -7.57 4.60 -11.74
C ASN A 11 -6.10 4.94 -11.99
N SER A 12 -5.26 4.86 -10.98
CA SER A 12 -3.86 5.24 -11.10
C SER A 12 -2.96 4.41 -10.19
N TYR A 13 -1.71 4.24 -10.62
CA TYR A 13 -0.68 3.48 -9.91
C TYR A 13 0.60 4.30 -9.90
N ILE A 14 1.16 4.55 -8.72
CA ILE A 14 2.32 5.42 -8.57
C ILE A 14 3.44 4.65 -7.89
N ASN A 15 4.60 4.57 -8.53
CA ASN A 15 5.83 4.06 -7.94
C ASN A 15 6.43 5.13 -7.01
N GLY A 16 7.26 4.69 -6.10
CA GLY A 16 8.00 5.61 -5.24
C GLY A 16 9.43 5.85 -5.71
N GLY A 17 10.13 6.65 -4.95
CA GLY A 17 11.54 6.95 -5.15
C GLY A 17 12.16 7.55 -3.90
N THR A 18 13.48 7.48 -3.81
CA THR A 18 14.23 7.95 -2.65
C THR A 18 15.02 9.19 -3.02
N PRO A 19 14.76 10.34 -2.35
CA PRO A 19 15.61 11.52 -2.51
C PRO A 19 17.04 11.24 -2.06
N ASP A 20 17.99 12.02 -2.56
CA ASP A 20 19.39 11.89 -2.16
C ASP A 20 19.51 11.98 -0.63
N THR A 21 19.94 10.89 -0.02
CA THR A 21 20.06 10.78 1.44
C THR A 21 21.18 11.64 2.00
N GLN A 22 22.12 12.10 1.16
CA GLN A 22 23.20 12.99 1.56
C GLN A 22 22.76 14.45 1.60
N ASN A 23 21.67 14.80 0.93
CA ASN A 23 21.14 16.15 0.94
C ASN A 23 20.18 16.34 2.11
N LYS A 24 20.69 16.83 3.23
CA LYS A 24 19.91 16.99 4.46
C LYS A 24 18.71 17.93 4.28
N ASN A 25 18.77 18.88 3.34
CA ASN A 25 17.69 19.83 3.09
C ASN A 25 16.44 19.16 2.50
N TYR A 26 16.57 17.97 1.90
CA TYR A 26 15.42 17.21 1.41
C TYR A 26 14.62 16.56 2.53
N TRP A 27 15.23 16.33 3.70
CA TRP A 27 14.68 15.51 4.77
C TRP A 27 14.20 16.32 5.98
N ILE A 28 13.98 17.61 5.80
CA ILE A 28 13.50 18.51 6.86
C ILE A 28 12.10 19.06 6.58
N GLY A 29 11.32 18.35 5.76
CA GLY A 29 9.99 18.77 5.36
C GLY A 29 8.89 18.23 6.25
N ASP A 30 7.68 18.29 5.72
CA ASP A 30 6.46 17.83 6.39
C ASP A 30 5.65 16.81 5.57
N ILE A 31 6.17 16.39 4.42
CA ILE A 31 5.56 15.32 3.62
C ILE A 31 6.05 13.98 4.15
N PRO A 32 5.17 13.12 4.68
CA PRO A 32 5.58 11.79 5.13
C PRO A 32 6.24 11.01 4.00
N TRP A 33 7.39 10.42 4.29
CA TRP A 33 8.07 9.51 3.37
C TRP A 33 8.25 8.18 4.07
N ILE A 34 7.69 7.12 3.49
CA ILE A 34 7.68 5.80 4.13
C ILE A 34 8.56 4.81 3.39
N GLN A 35 9.10 3.90 4.15
CA GLN A 35 9.87 2.76 3.67
C GLN A 35 9.27 1.47 4.26
N SER A 36 9.67 0.32 3.73
CA SER A 36 9.08 -0.96 4.09
C SER A 36 9.09 -1.22 5.61
N SER A 37 10.17 -0.85 6.29
CA SER A 37 10.29 -1.06 7.75
C SER A 37 9.31 -0.24 8.57
N ASP A 38 8.66 0.76 8.00
CA ASP A 38 7.66 1.58 8.68
C ASP A 38 6.29 0.90 8.74
N LEU A 39 6.10 -0.16 7.96
CA LEU A 39 4.88 -0.96 7.95
C LEU A 39 5.09 -2.23 8.76
N LYS A 40 4.02 -2.70 9.39
CA LYS A 40 4.01 -3.97 10.11
C LYS A 40 3.29 -5.03 9.30
N ASN A 41 3.72 -6.28 9.45
CA ASN A 41 2.91 -7.41 8.99
C ASN A 41 1.61 -7.42 9.79
N ASP A 42 0.51 -7.77 9.14
CA ASP A 42 -0.80 -7.93 9.76
C ASP A 42 -1.41 -6.67 10.38
N ASP A 43 -0.88 -5.49 10.05
CA ASP A 43 -1.48 -4.20 10.42
C ASP A 43 -1.56 -3.33 9.16
N ILE A 44 -2.76 -3.25 8.58
CA ILE A 44 -2.99 -2.53 7.33
C ILE A 44 -3.47 -1.09 7.54
N TRP A 45 -3.66 -0.68 8.80
CA TRP A 45 -4.22 0.63 9.12
C TRP A 45 -3.23 1.60 9.72
N ASN A 46 -2.14 1.12 10.30
CA ASN A 46 -1.19 1.94 11.03
C ASN A 46 0.20 1.88 10.40
N VAL A 47 0.80 3.04 10.20
CA VAL A 47 2.16 3.19 9.69
C VAL A 47 2.95 4.01 10.68
N ASN A 48 4.16 3.57 10.99
CA ASN A 48 5.07 4.29 11.86
C ASN A 48 5.94 5.24 11.02
N ILE A 49 5.45 6.46 10.81
CA ILE A 49 6.13 7.45 9.96
C ILE A 49 7.30 8.04 10.74
N ASN A 50 8.51 7.86 10.21
CA ASN A 50 9.75 8.32 10.85
C ASN A 50 10.47 9.41 10.06
N LYS A 51 10.18 9.55 8.77
CA LYS A 51 10.89 10.48 7.88
C LYS A 51 9.91 11.36 7.13
N TYR A 52 10.35 12.58 6.89
CA TYR A 52 9.57 13.59 6.18
C TYR A 52 10.46 14.27 5.16
N ILE A 53 9.89 14.61 4.00
CA ILE A 53 10.63 15.26 2.92
C ILE A 53 9.97 16.59 2.54
N THR A 54 10.72 17.42 1.82
CA THR A 54 10.25 18.71 1.34
C THR A 54 9.62 18.61 -0.04
N ASN A 55 8.84 19.61 -0.43
CA ASN A 55 8.36 19.74 -1.82
C ASN A 55 9.53 19.82 -2.81
N LYS A 56 10.64 20.43 -2.41
CA LYS A 56 11.84 20.49 -3.24
C LYS A 56 12.40 19.09 -3.51
N ALA A 57 12.39 18.22 -2.50
CA ALA A 57 12.82 16.84 -2.67
C ALA A 57 11.95 16.11 -3.71
N VAL A 58 10.64 16.31 -3.67
CA VAL A 58 9.72 15.74 -4.65
C VAL A 58 10.02 16.25 -6.06
N ASN A 59 10.26 17.55 -6.19
CA ASN A 59 10.51 18.18 -7.50
C ASN A 59 11.87 17.80 -8.10
N ASP A 60 12.89 17.62 -7.26
CA ASP A 60 14.28 17.47 -7.69
C ASP A 60 14.74 16.00 -7.75
N SER A 61 13.93 15.05 -7.27
CA SER A 61 14.33 13.65 -7.17
C SER A 61 13.32 12.71 -7.82
N ALA A 62 13.57 11.41 -7.69
CA ALA A 62 12.63 10.37 -8.14
C ALA A 62 11.42 10.23 -7.21
N ALA A 63 11.42 10.86 -6.04
CA ALA A 63 10.29 10.81 -5.12
C ALA A 63 9.05 11.45 -5.75
N LYS A 64 7.89 10.91 -5.43
CA LYS A 64 6.61 11.38 -5.95
C LYS A 64 5.66 11.69 -4.81
N LEU A 65 4.84 12.71 -4.99
CA LEU A 65 3.76 13.02 -4.07
C LEU A 65 2.55 12.14 -4.42
N ILE A 66 2.10 11.36 -3.46
CA ILE A 66 1.01 10.42 -3.64
C ILE A 66 -0.22 10.96 -2.89
N PRO A 67 -1.39 11.01 -3.55
CA PRO A 67 -2.59 11.55 -2.93
C PRO A 67 -3.04 10.77 -1.69
N ALA A 68 -3.74 11.45 -0.81
CA ALA A 68 -4.43 10.83 0.31
C ALA A 68 -5.49 9.81 -0.16
N ASN A 69 -5.93 8.96 0.74
CA ASN A 69 -6.94 7.91 0.50
C ASN A 69 -6.49 6.92 -0.57
N SER A 70 -5.24 6.51 -0.48
CA SER A 70 -4.62 5.54 -1.37
C SER A 70 -4.05 4.36 -0.57
N ILE A 71 -3.61 3.33 -1.28
CA ILE A 71 -3.11 2.10 -0.68
C ILE A 71 -1.65 1.91 -1.10
N ALA A 72 -0.76 1.90 -0.12
CA ALA A 72 0.66 1.66 -0.34
C ALA A 72 0.97 0.17 -0.19
N ILE A 73 1.55 -0.45 -1.22
CA ILE A 73 1.87 -1.87 -1.24
C ILE A 73 3.37 -2.05 -1.38
N VAL A 74 3.97 -2.82 -0.48
CA VAL A 74 5.39 -3.15 -0.54
C VAL A 74 5.61 -4.23 -1.61
N THR A 75 6.44 -3.92 -2.59
CA THR A 75 6.74 -4.83 -3.71
C THR A 75 8.10 -5.47 -3.62
N ARG A 76 9.00 -4.92 -2.80
CA ARG A 76 10.34 -5.46 -2.54
C ARG A 76 10.70 -5.27 -1.08
N VAL A 77 11.58 -6.13 -0.55
CA VAL A 77 12.10 -6.03 0.82
C VAL A 77 10.97 -6.00 1.84
N GLY A 78 10.18 -7.06 1.86
CA GLY A 78 9.05 -7.18 2.79
C GLY A 78 7.71 -7.31 2.07
N VAL A 79 7.67 -8.00 0.94
CA VAL A 79 6.41 -8.33 0.25
C VAL A 79 5.44 -8.98 1.22
N GLY A 80 4.20 -8.52 1.22
CA GLY A 80 3.15 -8.96 2.15
C GLY A 80 2.64 -7.84 3.02
N LYS A 81 3.34 -6.71 3.04
CA LYS A 81 2.92 -5.53 3.80
C LYS A 81 2.15 -4.57 2.90
N LEU A 82 1.11 -4.00 3.42
CA LEU A 82 0.37 -2.91 2.77
C LEU A 82 -0.25 -2.01 3.83
N ALA A 83 -0.57 -0.79 3.46
CA ALA A 83 -1.19 0.15 4.39
C ALA A 83 -2.09 1.14 3.67
N TYR A 84 -3.18 1.50 4.36
CA TYR A 84 -4.02 2.61 3.97
C TYR A 84 -3.35 3.93 4.38
N MET A 85 -3.31 4.88 3.45
CA MET A 85 -2.73 6.20 3.70
C MET A 85 -3.82 7.25 3.64
N SER A 86 -4.13 7.85 4.79
CA SER A 86 -5.18 8.86 4.93
C SER A 86 -4.74 10.27 4.60
N GLN A 87 -3.45 10.49 4.35
CA GLN A 87 -2.87 11.80 4.02
C GLN A 87 -1.93 11.67 2.84
N GLU A 88 -1.60 12.80 2.22
CA GLU A 88 -0.57 12.82 1.18
C GLU A 88 0.75 12.31 1.73
N TYR A 89 1.51 11.60 0.91
CA TYR A 89 2.76 10.97 1.32
C TYR A 89 3.66 10.71 0.12
N SER A 90 4.85 10.20 0.41
CA SER A 90 5.80 9.70 -0.58
C SER A 90 6.36 8.38 -0.07
N THR A 91 6.94 7.58 -0.94
CA THR A 91 7.48 6.27 -0.58
C THR A 91 8.85 6.04 -1.20
N SER A 92 9.58 5.06 -0.67
CA SER A 92 10.74 4.53 -1.35
C SER A 92 10.33 3.81 -2.65
N GLN A 93 11.33 3.43 -3.44
CA GLN A 93 11.12 2.68 -4.69
C GLN A 93 10.62 1.25 -4.47
N ASP A 94 10.54 0.79 -3.24
CA ASP A 94 10.08 -0.55 -2.89
C ASP A 94 8.55 -0.67 -2.77
N PHE A 95 7.84 0.36 -3.20
CA PHE A 95 6.37 0.43 -3.12
C PHE A 95 5.74 0.65 -4.49
N LEU A 96 4.50 0.17 -4.60
CA LEU A 96 3.54 0.63 -5.60
C LEU A 96 2.28 1.09 -4.86
N SER A 97 1.83 2.30 -5.13
CA SER A 97 0.61 2.84 -4.52
C SER A 97 -0.56 2.79 -5.50
N LEU A 98 -1.71 2.31 -5.03
CA LEU A 98 -2.97 2.32 -5.76
C LEU A 98 -3.73 3.59 -5.40
N VAL A 99 -4.06 4.39 -6.40
CA VAL A 99 -4.65 5.72 -6.23
C VAL A 99 -6.00 5.78 -6.91
N ASP A 100 -6.93 6.50 -6.31
CA ASP A 100 -8.30 6.64 -6.81
C ASP A 100 -8.98 5.28 -6.93
N ILE A 101 -9.24 4.68 -5.78
CA ILE A 101 -9.83 3.35 -5.67
C ILE A 101 -11.29 3.37 -6.09
N LYS A 102 -11.68 2.43 -6.95
CA LYS A 102 -13.04 2.34 -7.51
C LYS A 102 -14.01 1.59 -6.62
N GLU A 103 -13.49 0.80 -5.67
CA GLU A 103 -14.28 -0.07 -4.82
C GLU A 103 -14.42 0.54 -3.42
N ASP A 104 -15.25 -0.07 -2.54
CA ASP A 104 -15.28 0.33 -1.15
C ASP A 104 -13.89 0.14 -0.52
N LEU A 105 -13.36 1.18 0.09
CA LEU A 105 -11.97 1.20 0.54
C LEU A 105 -11.67 0.15 1.60
N ILE A 106 -12.53 0.02 2.59
CA ILE A 106 -12.32 -0.94 3.68
C ILE A 106 -12.38 -2.37 3.13
N PHE A 107 -13.36 -2.63 2.28
CA PHE A 107 -13.50 -3.92 1.62
C PHE A 107 -12.24 -4.27 0.80
N ILE A 108 -11.79 -3.35 -0.04
CA ILE A 108 -10.65 -3.61 -0.91
C ILE A 108 -9.37 -3.80 -0.10
N MET A 109 -9.21 -3.09 1.01
CA MET A 109 -8.05 -3.27 1.89
C MET A 109 -7.95 -4.72 2.38
N TYR A 110 -9.05 -5.31 2.84
CA TYR A 110 -9.04 -6.70 3.32
C TYR A 110 -8.88 -7.70 2.18
N MET A 111 -9.50 -7.47 1.04
CA MET A 111 -9.32 -8.35 -0.12
C MET A 111 -7.86 -8.37 -0.58
N LEU A 112 -7.22 -7.21 -0.60
CA LEU A 112 -5.79 -7.09 -0.91
C LEU A 112 -4.93 -7.77 0.15
N TYR A 113 -5.22 -7.55 1.40
CA TYR A 113 -4.47 -8.17 2.50
C TYR A 113 -4.48 -9.70 2.37
N PHE A 114 -5.64 -10.30 2.16
CA PHE A 114 -5.73 -11.75 2.02
C PHE A 114 -4.95 -12.24 0.80
N LYS A 115 -5.08 -11.56 -0.32
CA LYS A 115 -4.39 -11.95 -1.56
C LYS A 115 -2.87 -11.81 -1.43
N ILE A 116 -2.40 -10.70 -0.93
CA ILE A 116 -0.96 -10.41 -0.80
C ILE A 116 -0.33 -11.30 0.26
N SER A 117 -1.03 -11.63 1.34
CA SER A 117 -0.56 -12.59 2.33
C SER A 117 -0.32 -13.97 1.73
N LYS A 118 -1.22 -14.43 0.85
CA LYS A 118 -1.04 -15.70 0.14
C LYS A 118 0.17 -15.67 -0.79
N VAL A 119 0.35 -14.58 -1.53
CA VAL A 119 1.49 -14.40 -2.43
C VAL A 119 2.79 -14.38 -1.62
N SER A 120 2.83 -13.64 -0.53
CA SER A 120 3.99 -13.57 0.36
C SER A 120 4.36 -14.96 0.90
N SER A 121 3.38 -15.75 1.33
CA SER A 121 3.62 -17.11 1.81
C SER A 121 4.20 -18.01 0.74
N SER A 122 3.74 -17.88 -0.51
CA SER A 122 4.25 -18.69 -1.62
C SER A 122 5.67 -18.32 -2.03
N LEU A 123 6.12 -17.10 -1.71
CA LEU A 123 7.47 -16.62 -1.99
C LEU A 123 8.47 -17.01 -0.90
N GLN A 124 8.02 -17.44 0.25
CA GLN A 124 8.89 -17.88 1.35
C GLN A 124 9.67 -19.13 0.92
N GLY A 125 10.95 -19.14 1.19
CA GLY A 125 11.83 -20.26 0.83
C GLY A 125 12.41 -20.17 -0.58
N THR A 126 12.07 -19.18 -1.35
CA THR A 126 12.70 -18.86 -2.64
C THR A 126 13.59 -17.63 -2.49
N SER A 127 14.59 -17.51 -3.35
CA SER A 127 15.45 -16.32 -3.36
C SER A 127 14.80 -15.14 -4.08
N ILE A 128 13.47 -15.10 -4.13
CA ILE A 128 12.74 -14.06 -4.83
C ILE A 128 12.83 -12.74 -4.05
N LYS A 129 13.26 -11.71 -4.76
CA LYS A 129 13.55 -10.40 -4.19
C LYS A 129 12.39 -9.43 -4.24
N GLY A 130 11.21 -9.87 -4.72
CA GLY A 130 10.05 -9.02 -4.80
C GLY A 130 9.06 -9.48 -5.86
N ILE A 131 8.05 -8.64 -6.07
CA ILE A 131 7.05 -8.80 -7.12
C ILE A 131 7.12 -7.59 -8.05
N THR A 132 7.08 -7.81 -9.36
CA THR A 132 7.09 -6.71 -10.32
C THR A 132 5.74 -6.01 -10.35
N LYS A 133 5.72 -4.76 -10.86
CA LYS A 133 4.48 -4.02 -11.07
C LYS A 133 3.50 -4.83 -11.93
N LYS A 134 3.98 -5.40 -13.03
CA LYS A 134 3.16 -6.21 -13.93
C LYS A 134 2.54 -7.41 -13.23
N GLU A 135 3.34 -8.14 -12.45
CA GLU A 135 2.86 -9.29 -11.69
C GLU A 135 1.82 -8.88 -10.66
N LEU A 136 2.07 -7.79 -9.93
CA LEU A 136 1.15 -7.28 -8.93
C LEU A 136 -0.19 -6.88 -9.55
N LEU A 137 -0.17 -6.11 -10.63
CA LEU A 137 -1.39 -5.64 -11.29
C LEU A 137 -2.18 -6.76 -11.98
N ASN A 138 -1.55 -7.89 -12.27
CA ASN A 138 -2.20 -9.06 -12.84
C ASN A 138 -2.79 -10.01 -11.80
N LEU A 139 -2.52 -9.79 -10.51
CA LEU A 139 -3.15 -10.58 -9.45
C LEU A 139 -4.67 -10.39 -9.51
N SER A 140 -5.39 -11.49 -9.34
CA SER A 140 -6.86 -11.47 -9.30
C SER A 140 -7.35 -11.46 -7.86
N ILE A 141 -8.33 -10.62 -7.59
CA ILE A 141 -9.04 -10.59 -6.31
C ILE A 141 -10.53 -10.80 -6.54
N SER A 142 -11.20 -11.32 -5.54
CA SER A 142 -12.64 -11.54 -5.59
C SER A 142 -13.37 -10.27 -5.15
N ILE A 143 -14.30 -9.81 -5.98
CA ILE A 143 -15.06 -8.59 -5.76
C ILE A 143 -16.55 -8.93 -5.78
N VAL A 144 -17.27 -8.38 -4.85
CA VAL A 144 -18.74 -8.36 -4.87
C VAL A 144 -19.21 -7.12 -5.63
N ASN A 145 -20.18 -7.27 -6.51
CA ASN A 145 -20.59 -6.18 -7.43
C ASN A 145 -21.52 -5.14 -6.82
N ASN A 146 -21.69 -5.12 -5.52
CA ASN A 146 -22.58 -4.20 -4.84
C ASN A 146 -21.81 -3.44 -3.77
N THR A 147 -21.71 -2.13 -3.93
CA THR A 147 -20.94 -1.27 -3.01
C THR A 147 -21.47 -1.33 -1.59
N ALA A 148 -22.78 -1.39 -1.40
CA ALA A 148 -23.37 -1.50 -0.06
C ALA A 148 -23.00 -2.84 0.60
N GLU A 149 -22.95 -3.91 -0.16
CA GLU A 149 -22.51 -5.22 0.32
C GLU A 149 -21.02 -5.24 0.61
N GLN A 150 -20.21 -4.63 -0.25
CA GLN A 150 -18.78 -4.44 0.00
C GLN A 150 -18.54 -3.72 1.33
N ASN A 151 -19.29 -2.65 1.57
CA ASN A 151 -19.18 -1.88 2.82
C ASN A 151 -19.49 -2.75 4.03
N ARG A 152 -20.58 -3.51 3.98
CA ARG A 152 -20.97 -4.40 5.09
C ARG A 152 -19.92 -5.47 5.37
N ILE A 153 -19.39 -6.08 4.33
CA ILE A 153 -18.34 -7.11 4.45
C ILE A 153 -17.08 -6.48 5.03
N GLY A 154 -16.67 -5.33 4.52
CA GLY A 154 -15.49 -4.62 5.01
C GLY A 154 -15.61 -4.25 6.48
N GLN A 155 -16.77 -3.76 6.92
CA GLN A 155 -17.00 -3.43 8.32
C GLN A 155 -16.91 -4.66 9.24
N VAL A 156 -17.43 -5.80 8.80
CA VAL A 156 -17.31 -7.06 9.57
C VAL A 156 -15.84 -7.44 9.74
N PHE A 157 -15.06 -7.42 8.68
CA PHE A 157 -13.62 -7.72 8.78
C PHE A 157 -12.90 -6.72 9.69
N LYS A 158 -13.26 -5.45 9.62
CA LYS A 158 -12.63 -4.43 10.47
C LYS A 158 -12.94 -4.66 11.95
N ILE A 159 -14.18 -5.03 12.26
CA ILE A 159 -14.57 -5.37 13.63
C ILE A 159 -13.80 -6.59 14.13
N LEU A 160 -13.71 -7.64 13.31
CA LEU A 160 -12.95 -8.85 13.66
C LEU A 160 -11.47 -8.54 13.85
N ASP A 161 -10.90 -7.77 12.97
CA ASP A 161 -9.49 -7.36 13.03
C ASP A 161 -9.21 -6.59 14.33
N ASN A 162 -10.04 -5.62 14.67
CA ASN A 162 -9.92 -4.86 15.92
C ASN A 162 -10.05 -5.76 17.15
N SER A 163 -10.92 -6.78 17.10
CA SER A 163 -11.13 -7.70 18.20
C SER A 163 -9.94 -8.62 18.43
N ILE A 164 -9.26 -9.03 17.36
CA ILE A 164 -8.09 -9.93 17.41
C ILE A 164 -6.85 -9.15 17.85
N ASN A 165 -6.71 -7.90 17.38
CA ASN A 165 -5.52 -7.07 17.59
C ASN A 165 -5.70 -6.02 18.68
N LEU A 166 -6.63 -6.23 19.60
CA LEU A 166 -6.78 -5.40 20.79
C LEU A 166 -5.57 -5.57 21.71
N HIS A 167 -4.79 -4.54 21.77
CA HIS A 167 -3.62 -4.48 22.65
C HIS A 167 -3.77 -3.35 23.64
#